data_1d48dc5ddb61f11a8aa04a7e61ab93ee
#
_entry.id   1d48dc5ddb61f11a8aa04a7e61ab93ee
#
_cell.length_a   1.000
_cell.length_b   1.000
_cell.length_c   1.000
_cell.angle_alpha   90.00
_cell.angle_beta   90.00
_cell.angle_gamma   90.00
#
_symmetry.space_group_name_H-M   'P 1'
#
loop_
_entity.id
_entity.type
_entity.pdbx_description
1 polymer ?
#
loop_
_entity_poly.entity_id
_entity_poly.type
_entity_poly.pdbx_seq_one_letter_code
_entity_poly.pdbx_strand_id
1 'polypeptide(L)'
;MTYSFVVCENLPGLTIVAEERLDALADILGQYTVVGKTRGSDLAGSQYRSPFAVEVRRPVILSNHVTVESGTGLVHCAPAHGAEDYNAFLALDPGSFRSGLLCHVDGEGKFTDDIAEVVGDSAAKELVGQDIMEAGSRTVTKLLKAVGALVKVQRIRHRYPYDWKTGEPVITL
;
A
#
# COMPACT_ATOMS: atom_id res chain seq x y z
N MET A 1 5.27 18.52 -0.77
CA MET A 1 6.26 17.47 -1.10
C MET A 1 6.48 17.46 -2.60
N THR A 2 7.73 17.36 -3.02
CA THR A 2 8.14 17.23 -4.43
C THR A 2 8.46 15.77 -4.73
N TYR A 3 8.05 15.29 -5.89
CA TYR A 3 8.35 13.94 -6.39
C TYR A 3 9.25 14.02 -7.60
N SER A 4 10.19 13.09 -7.67
CA SER A 4 11.09 12.91 -8.81
C SER A 4 10.65 11.69 -9.62
N PHE A 5 10.64 11.85 -10.93
CA PHE A 5 10.55 10.77 -11.90
C PHE A 5 11.97 10.30 -12.20
N VAL A 6 12.26 9.05 -11.93
CA VAL A 6 13.59 8.48 -12.10
C VAL A 6 13.58 7.29 -13.02
N VAL A 7 14.56 7.19 -13.89
CA VAL A 7 14.95 5.96 -14.59
C VAL A 7 16.15 5.41 -13.84
N CYS A 8 16.08 4.16 -13.41
CA CYS A 8 17.07 3.55 -12.54
C CYS A 8 17.44 2.14 -12.99
N GLU A 9 18.61 1.71 -12.56
CA GLU A 9 19.21 0.43 -12.97
C GLU A 9 18.40 -0.78 -12.50
N ASN A 10 17.95 -0.73 -11.24
CA ASN A 10 17.39 -1.90 -10.56
C ASN A 10 15.88 -2.08 -10.74
N LEU A 11 15.16 -1.09 -11.26
CA LEU A 11 13.71 -1.14 -11.45
C LEU A 11 13.34 -0.83 -12.90
N PRO A 12 12.39 -1.57 -13.48
CA PRO A 12 11.98 -1.34 -14.86
C PRO A 12 11.16 -0.05 -14.99
N GLY A 13 11.36 0.65 -16.10
CA GLY A 13 10.56 1.80 -16.50
C GLY A 13 10.80 3.05 -15.64
N LEU A 14 9.78 3.88 -15.56
CA LEU A 14 9.81 5.15 -14.85
C LEU A 14 9.30 4.94 -13.41
N THR A 15 10.12 5.30 -12.45
CA THR A 15 9.80 5.18 -11.01
C THR A 15 9.53 6.57 -10.42
N ILE A 16 8.54 6.67 -9.55
CA ILE A 16 8.17 7.91 -8.85
C ILE A 16 8.51 7.75 -7.37
N VAL A 17 9.31 8.67 -6.83
CA VAL A 17 9.67 8.72 -5.40
C VAL A 17 9.69 10.17 -4.93
N ALA A 18 9.47 10.39 -3.64
CA ALA A 18 9.69 11.71 -3.06
C ALA A 18 11.17 12.11 -3.23
N GLU A 19 11.43 13.34 -3.66
CA GLU A 19 12.78 13.84 -3.95
C GLU A 19 13.71 13.68 -2.75
N GLU A 20 13.22 13.97 -1.56
CA GLU A 20 13.96 13.86 -0.29
C GLU A 20 14.29 12.41 0.11
N ARG A 21 13.71 11.41 -0.59
CA ARG A 21 13.98 9.98 -0.34
C ARG A 21 15.03 9.37 -1.27
N LEU A 22 15.48 10.08 -2.30
CA LEU A 22 16.39 9.56 -3.31
C LEU A 22 17.66 8.97 -2.70
N ASP A 23 18.31 9.70 -1.79
CA ASP A 23 19.55 9.23 -1.14
C ASP A 23 19.31 7.99 -0.28
N ALA A 24 18.22 7.96 0.48
CA ALA A 24 17.86 6.83 1.32
C ALA A 24 17.41 5.59 0.53
N LEU A 25 17.08 5.76 -0.73
CA LEU A 25 16.67 4.69 -1.64
C LEU A 25 17.79 4.28 -2.62
N ALA A 26 18.98 4.87 -2.51
CA ALA A 26 20.08 4.64 -3.44
C ALA A 26 20.41 3.14 -3.64
N ASP A 27 20.44 2.36 -2.55
CA ASP A 27 20.68 0.90 -2.62
C ASP A 27 19.59 0.13 -3.39
N ILE A 28 18.37 0.67 -3.42
CA ILE A 28 17.23 0.06 -4.13
C ILE A 28 17.25 0.47 -5.60
N LEU A 29 17.51 1.73 -5.86
CA LEU A 29 17.48 2.30 -7.21
C LEU A 29 18.70 1.87 -8.04
N GLY A 30 19.86 1.69 -7.40
CA GLY A 30 21.14 1.58 -8.10
C GLY A 30 21.53 2.92 -8.74
N GLN A 31 22.19 2.90 -9.88
CA GLN A 31 22.39 4.12 -10.64
C GLN A 31 21.08 4.64 -11.20
N TYR A 32 20.82 5.92 -11.05
CA TYR A 32 19.58 6.54 -11.52
C TYR A 32 19.79 7.92 -12.14
N THR A 33 18.85 8.29 -12.98
CA THR A 33 18.76 9.61 -13.58
C THR A 33 17.40 10.22 -13.30
N VAL A 34 17.35 11.42 -12.74
CA VAL A 34 16.10 12.18 -12.59
C VAL A 34 15.74 12.79 -13.94
N VAL A 35 14.61 12.36 -14.50
CA VAL A 35 14.12 12.81 -15.80
C VAL A 35 13.00 13.85 -15.71
N GLY A 36 12.47 14.09 -14.52
CA GLY A 36 11.44 15.11 -14.28
C GLY A 36 11.10 15.21 -12.81
N LYS A 37 10.38 16.28 -12.46
CA LYS A 37 9.87 16.53 -11.11
C LYS A 37 8.43 17.04 -11.17
N THR A 38 7.68 16.81 -10.11
CA THR A 38 6.31 17.30 -9.96
C THR A 38 5.98 17.54 -8.49
N ARG A 39 4.96 18.34 -8.22
CA ARG A 39 4.41 18.46 -6.87
C ARG A 39 3.45 17.33 -6.58
N GLY A 40 3.32 16.91 -5.34
CA GLY A 40 2.32 15.91 -4.95
C GLY A 40 0.89 16.35 -5.27
N SER A 41 0.60 17.66 -5.18
CA SER A 41 -0.69 18.22 -5.60
C SER A 41 -1.03 17.96 -7.07
N ASP A 42 -0.03 17.90 -7.93
CA ASP A 42 -0.21 17.71 -9.37
C ASP A 42 -0.39 16.22 -9.73
N LEU A 43 -0.04 15.32 -8.81
CA LEU A 43 -0.33 13.89 -8.90
C LEU A 43 -1.76 13.54 -8.48
N ALA A 44 -2.41 14.41 -7.72
CA ALA A 44 -3.77 14.18 -7.24
C ALA A 44 -4.75 14.00 -8.41
N GLY A 45 -5.63 13.01 -8.29
CA GLY A 45 -6.58 12.64 -9.34
C GLY A 45 -5.99 11.76 -10.45
N SER A 46 -4.66 11.59 -10.51
CA SER A 46 -4.06 10.54 -11.34
C SER A 46 -4.54 9.17 -10.88
N GLN A 47 -4.49 8.19 -11.77
CA GLN A 47 -4.93 6.83 -11.45
C GLN A 47 -3.78 5.85 -11.57
N TYR A 48 -3.76 4.85 -10.70
CA TYR A 48 -2.85 3.73 -10.77
C TYR A 48 -3.59 2.40 -10.84
N ARG A 49 -2.90 1.35 -11.25
CA ARG A 49 -3.41 -0.03 -11.28
C ARG A 49 -2.76 -0.83 -10.17
N SER A 50 -3.57 -1.64 -9.48
CA SER A 50 -3.03 -2.63 -8.56
C SER A 50 -2.27 -3.72 -9.34
N PRO A 51 -1.18 -4.28 -8.81
CA PRO A 51 -0.48 -5.40 -9.45
C PRO A 51 -1.33 -6.66 -9.59
N PHE A 52 -2.38 -6.80 -8.79
CA PHE A 52 -3.27 -7.96 -8.82
C PHE A 52 -4.56 -7.71 -9.60
N ALA A 53 -5.11 -6.51 -9.54
CA ALA A 53 -6.38 -6.14 -10.18
C ALA A 53 -6.12 -5.05 -11.23
N VAL A 54 -5.47 -5.44 -12.32
CA VAL A 54 -5.00 -4.51 -13.37
C VAL A 54 -6.12 -3.75 -14.07
N GLU A 55 -7.34 -4.27 -14.05
CA GLU A 55 -8.52 -3.60 -14.62
C GLU A 55 -9.09 -2.53 -13.67
N VAL A 56 -8.83 -2.66 -12.37
CA VAL A 56 -9.32 -1.70 -11.38
C VAL A 56 -8.36 -0.53 -11.28
N ARG A 57 -8.86 0.66 -11.55
CA ARG A 57 -8.12 1.91 -11.39
C ARG A 57 -8.43 2.55 -10.04
N ARG A 58 -7.39 2.95 -9.35
CA ARG A 58 -7.49 3.60 -8.04
C ARG A 58 -6.90 5.00 -8.11
N PRO A 59 -7.51 6.00 -7.48
CA PRO A 59 -7.01 7.38 -7.52
C PRO A 59 -5.78 7.55 -6.62
N VAL A 60 -4.90 8.45 -7.03
CA VAL A 60 -3.91 9.06 -6.15
C VAL A 60 -4.59 10.22 -5.41
N ILE A 61 -4.57 10.18 -4.09
CA ILE A 61 -5.21 11.17 -3.22
C ILE A 61 -4.18 11.93 -2.40
N LEU A 62 -4.53 13.15 -1.99
CA LEU A 62 -3.71 13.94 -1.08
C LEU A 62 -3.99 13.54 0.35
N SER A 63 -2.94 13.41 1.15
CA SER A 63 -3.09 13.21 2.59
C SER A 63 -1.94 13.83 3.37
N ASN A 64 -2.27 14.43 4.52
CA ASN A 64 -1.29 15.10 5.38
C ASN A 64 -0.46 14.11 6.22
N HIS A 65 -0.89 12.86 6.36
CA HIS A 65 -0.12 11.86 7.11
C HIS A 65 1.04 11.24 6.33
N VAL A 66 1.10 11.47 5.00
CA VAL A 66 2.20 10.99 4.18
C VAL A 66 3.42 11.89 4.38
N THR A 67 4.52 11.30 4.84
CA THR A 67 5.77 12.01 5.14
C THR A 67 6.94 11.48 4.31
N VAL A 68 8.08 12.17 4.42
CA VAL A 68 9.35 11.74 3.79
C VAL A 68 10.28 11.01 4.77
N GLU A 69 9.81 10.66 5.96
CA GLU A 69 10.64 10.02 6.98
C GLU A 69 10.96 8.56 6.64
N SER A 70 10.06 7.88 5.92
CA SER A 70 10.22 6.48 5.54
C SER A 70 9.63 6.16 4.18
N GLY A 71 9.95 4.98 3.64
CA GLY A 71 9.40 4.49 2.37
C GLY A 71 9.79 5.34 1.17
N THR A 72 8.88 5.45 0.22
CA THR A 72 9.05 6.17 -1.06
C THR A 72 8.40 7.56 -1.07
N GLY A 73 7.67 7.93 -0.02
CA GLY A 73 6.79 9.11 0.01
C GLY A 73 5.43 8.88 -0.67
N LEU A 74 5.16 7.68 -1.17
CA LEU A 74 3.85 7.24 -1.65
C LEU A 74 3.39 6.09 -0.76
N VAL A 75 2.15 6.15 -0.26
CA VAL A 75 1.60 5.18 0.69
C VAL A 75 0.38 4.51 0.08
N HIS A 76 0.29 3.19 0.23
CA HIS A 76 -0.94 2.47 -0.09
C HIS A 76 -2.01 2.84 0.96
N CYS A 77 -3.12 3.39 0.49
CA CYS A 77 -4.24 3.78 1.36
C CYS A 77 -5.18 2.58 1.57
N ALA A 78 -5.39 2.21 2.84
CA ALA A 78 -6.27 1.12 3.26
C ALA A 78 -7.34 1.64 4.26
N PRO A 79 -8.41 2.27 3.79
CA PRO A 79 -9.39 2.97 4.63
C PRO A 79 -10.10 2.09 5.67
N ALA A 80 -10.20 0.78 5.42
CA ALA A 80 -10.78 -0.16 6.37
C ALA A 80 -9.86 -0.48 7.56
N HIS A 81 -8.56 -0.15 7.47
CA HIS A 81 -7.54 -0.61 8.42
C HIS A 81 -6.71 0.50 9.07
N GLY A 82 -6.93 1.76 8.71
CA GLY A 82 -6.18 2.90 9.25
C GLY A 82 -7.02 4.16 9.39
N ALA A 83 -7.01 4.79 10.56
CA ALA A 83 -7.80 6.01 10.82
C ALA A 83 -7.38 7.18 9.92
N GLU A 84 -6.10 7.35 9.66
CA GLU A 84 -5.60 8.39 8.77
C GLU A 84 -6.02 8.14 7.33
N ASP A 85 -5.95 6.89 6.87
CA ASP A 85 -6.40 6.47 5.55
C ASP A 85 -7.91 6.63 5.39
N TYR A 86 -8.67 6.25 6.44
CA TYR A 86 -10.11 6.45 6.49
C TYR A 86 -10.48 7.93 6.31
N ASN A 87 -9.85 8.81 7.09
CA ASN A 87 -10.10 10.25 7.02
C ASN A 87 -9.70 10.86 5.66
N ALA A 88 -8.59 10.41 5.08
CA ALA A 88 -8.16 10.85 3.76
C ALA A 88 -9.15 10.43 2.66
N PHE A 89 -9.67 9.21 2.74
CA PHE A 89 -10.67 8.71 1.81
C PHE A 89 -12.02 9.42 1.98
N LEU A 90 -12.47 9.65 3.22
CA LEU A 90 -13.70 10.38 3.53
C LEU A 90 -13.67 11.83 2.99
N ALA A 91 -12.50 12.48 3.06
CA ALA A 91 -12.33 13.83 2.53
C ALA A 91 -12.42 13.88 0.99
N LEU A 92 -12.10 12.79 0.29
CA LEU A 92 -12.21 12.69 -1.16
C LEU A 92 -13.67 12.61 -1.61
N ASP A 93 -14.45 11.75 -0.98
CA ASP A 93 -15.86 11.55 -1.32
C ASP A 93 -16.71 11.23 -0.09
N PRO A 94 -17.26 12.25 0.60
CA PRO A 94 -18.10 12.05 1.77
C PRO A 94 -19.39 11.25 1.51
N GLY A 95 -19.80 11.12 0.25
CA GLY A 95 -21.01 10.39 -0.16
C GLY A 95 -20.79 8.89 -0.36
N SER A 96 -19.62 8.47 -0.76
CA SER A 96 -19.33 7.05 -1.09
C SER A 96 -19.29 6.13 0.12
N PHE A 97 -19.15 6.69 1.32
CA PHE A 97 -19.19 5.95 2.59
C PHE A 97 -20.48 5.18 2.85
N ARG A 98 -21.57 5.59 2.21
CA ARG A 98 -22.87 4.91 2.38
C ARG A 98 -22.95 3.57 1.68
N SER A 99 -22.05 3.26 0.77
CA SER A 99 -21.98 1.97 0.07
C SER A 99 -21.11 0.92 0.76
N GLY A 100 -20.53 1.25 1.91
CA GLY A 100 -19.69 0.34 2.70
C GLY A 100 -18.21 0.35 2.26
N LEU A 101 -17.33 0.33 3.24
CA LEU A 101 -15.92 0.02 3.02
C LEU A 101 -15.80 -1.48 2.75
N LEU A 102 -15.05 -1.85 1.72
CA LEU A 102 -14.67 -3.24 1.53
C LEU A 102 -13.57 -3.58 2.54
N CYS A 103 -13.86 -4.51 3.42
CA CYS A 103 -12.92 -5.08 4.37
C CYS A 103 -12.79 -6.56 4.07
N HIS A 104 -11.63 -6.99 3.59
CA HIS A 104 -11.34 -8.37 3.23
C HIS A 104 -10.77 -9.18 4.39
N VAL A 105 -11.06 -8.77 5.62
CA VAL A 105 -10.60 -9.39 6.86
C VAL A 105 -11.78 -9.54 7.80
N ASP A 106 -11.95 -10.72 8.36
CA ASP A 106 -13.01 -11.02 9.33
C ASP A 106 -12.64 -10.59 10.75
N GLY A 107 -13.59 -10.75 11.68
CA GLY A 107 -13.41 -10.43 13.10
C GLY A 107 -12.37 -11.30 13.84
N GLU A 108 -11.86 -12.35 13.20
CA GLU A 108 -10.77 -13.19 13.70
C GLU A 108 -9.40 -12.81 13.10
N GLY A 109 -9.36 -11.77 12.25
CA GLY A 109 -8.13 -11.32 11.59
C GLY A 109 -7.70 -12.19 10.41
N LYS A 110 -8.62 -12.88 9.76
CA LYS A 110 -8.34 -13.77 8.64
C LYS A 110 -8.89 -13.19 7.33
N PHE A 111 -8.23 -13.48 6.21
CA PHE A 111 -8.75 -13.11 4.90
C PHE A 111 -10.06 -13.81 4.58
N THR A 112 -11.03 -13.04 4.07
CA THR A 112 -12.35 -13.49 3.65
C THR A 112 -12.38 -13.85 2.15
N ASP A 113 -13.43 -14.56 1.71
CA ASP A 113 -13.55 -15.03 0.32
C ASP A 113 -13.59 -13.89 -0.72
N ASP A 114 -14.09 -12.73 -0.34
CA ASP A 114 -14.19 -11.53 -1.19
C ASP A 114 -12.83 -10.92 -1.55
N ILE A 115 -11.72 -11.34 -0.91
CA ILE A 115 -10.37 -11.00 -1.36
C ILE A 115 -10.12 -11.38 -2.83
N ALA A 116 -10.89 -12.32 -3.37
CA ALA A 116 -10.83 -12.72 -4.78
C ALA A 116 -11.09 -11.56 -5.74
N GLU A 117 -11.91 -10.58 -5.34
CA GLU A 117 -12.16 -9.37 -6.14
C GLU A 117 -10.90 -8.50 -6.33
N VAL A 118 -9.93 -8.64 -5.42
CA VAL A 118 -8.68 -7.85 -5.43
C VAL A 118 -7.53 -8.60 -6.06
N VAL A 119 -7.38 -9.89 -5.76
CA VAL A 119 -6.19 -10.67 -6.16
C VAL A 119 -6.50 -11.70 -7.24
N GLY A 120 -7.77 -11.92 -7.57
CA GLY A 120 -8.24 -12.97 -8.47
C GLY A 120 -8.36 -14.34 -7.78
N ASP A 121 -9.20 -15.23 -8.35
CA ASP A 121 -9.57 -16.51 -7.74
C ASP A 121 -8.39 -17.43 -7.39
N SER A 122 -7.37 -17.42 -8.22
CA SER A 122 -6.20 -18.30 -8.02
C SER A 122 -5.39 -17.89 -6.78
N ALA A 123 -5.12 -16.60 -6.63
CA ALA A 123 -4.37 -16.08 -5.49
C ALA A 123 -5.22 -16.07 -4.20
N ALA A 124 -6.53 -15.84 -4.32
CA ALA A 124 -7.46 -15.89 -3.20
C ALA A 124 -7.46 -17.26 -2.50
N LYS A 125 -7.41 -18.35 -3.24
CA LYS A 125 -7.32 -19.72 -2.68
C LYS A 125 -6.11 -19.93 -1.77
N GLU A 126 -5.03 -19.16 -1.99
CA GLU A 126 -3.85 -19.20 -1.13
C GLU A 126 -4.01 -18.31 0.11
N LEU A 127 -4.94 -17.35 0.11
CA LEU A 127 -5.07 -16.32 1.16
C LEU A 127 -6.23 -16.60 2.12
N VAL A 128 -7.38 -17.02 1.59
CA VAL A 128 -8.63 -17.19 2.38
C VAL A 128 -8.39 -18.05 3.61
N GLY A 129 -8.86 -17.54 4.75
CA GLY A 129 -8.72 -18.18 6.06
C GLY A 129 -7.33 -18.05 6.70
N GLN A 130 -6.34 -17.44 6.02
CA GLN A 130 -5.03 -17.18 6.62
C GLN A 130 -5.08 -15.94 7.50
N ASP A 131 -4.41 -16.03 8.66
CA ASP A 131 -4.16 -14.89 9.55
C ASP A 131 -3.31 -13.82 8.86
N ILE A 132 -3.78 -12.58 8.87
CA ILE A 132 -3.15 -11.46 8.17
C ILE A 132 -1.79 -11.06 8.74
N MET A 133 -1.58 -11.26 10.05
CA MET A 133 -0.34 -10.87 10.74
C MET A 133 0.81 -11.85 10.49
N GLU A 134 0.49 -13.11 10.18
CA GLU A 134 1.48 -14.18 10.04
C GLU A 134 1.53 -14.80 8.64
N ALA A 135 0.72 -15.84 8.43
CA ALA A 135 0.73 -16.63 7.20
C ALA A 135 0.29 -15.79 5.99
N GLY A 136 -0.75 -15.00 6.16
CA GLY A 136 -1.30 -14.12 5.13
C GLY A 136 -0.28 -13.11 4.64
N SER A 137 0.44 -12.43 5.54
CA SER A 137 1.50 -11.48 5.18
C SER A 137 2.62 -12.13 4.37
N ARG A 138 3.03 -13.35 4.72
CA ARG A 138 4.02 -14.13 3.95
C ARG A 138 3.49 -14.51 2.57
N THR A 139 2.23 -14.92 2.49
CA THR A 139 1.58 -15.28 1.22
C THR A 139 1.44 -14.08 0.31
N VAL A 140 0.99 -12.91 0.80
CA VAL A 140 0.95 -11.66 0.03
C VAL A 140 2.34 -11.30 -0.53
N THR A 141 3.38 -11.42 0.29
CA THR A 141 4.77 -11.17 -0.14
C THR A 141 5.18 -12.12 -1.28
N LYS A 142 4.83 -13.41 -1.19
CA LYS A 142 5.07 -14.41 -2.24
C LYS A 142 4.34 -14.07 -3.53
N LEU A 143 3.07 -13.68 -3.42
CA LEU A 143 2.24 -13.30 -4.56
C LEU A 143 2.78 -12.04 -5.26
N LEU A 144 3.15 -11.00 -4.50
CA LEU A 144 3.78 -9.79 -5.04
C LEU A 144 5.08 -10.10 -5.78
N LYS A 145 5.88 -11.03 -5.24
CA LYS A 145 7.11 -11.50 -5.90
C LYS A 145 6.80 -12.23 -7.20
N ALA A 146 5.77 -13.07 -7.22
CA ALA A 146 5.38 -13.85 -8.40
C ALA A 146 4.93 -12.97 -9.57
N VAL A 147 4.26 -11.84 -9.29
CA VAL A 147 3.85 -10.86 -10.32
C VAL A 147 4.92 -9.79 -10.62
N GLY A 148 6.12 -9.91 -10.02
CA GLY A 148 7.22 -8.96 -10.24
C GLY A 148 7.01 -7.57 -9.61
N ALA A 149 6.07 -7.43 -8.67
CA ALA A 149 5.74 -6.16 -8.03
C ALA A 149 6.47 -5.93 -6.69
N LEU A 150 7.17 -6.94 -6.18
CA LEU A 150 7.93 -6.83 -4.94
C LEU A 150 9.32 -6.26 -5.20
N VAL A 151 9.58 -5.06 -4.71
CA VAL A 151 10.90 -4.41 -4.82
C VAL A 151 11.81 -4.82 -3.66
N LYS A 152 11.35 -4.62 -2.41
CA LYS A 152 12.15 -4.91 -1.21
C LYS A 152 11.25 -5.22 -0.03
N VAL A 153 11.66 -6.14 0.81
CA VAL A 153 11.06 -6.37 2.14
C VAL A 153 11.97 -5.75 3.19
N GLN A 154 11.43 -4.89 4.02
CA GLN A 154 12.17 -4.25 5.09
C GLN A 154 11.48 -4.50 6.44
N ARG A 155 12.25 -4.90 7.44
CA ARG A 155 11.75 -5.00 8.81
C ARG A 155 11.82 -3.63 9.46
N ILE A 156 10.69 -3.18 10.01
CA ILE A 156 10.61 -1.96 10.79
C ILE A 156 10.19 -2.29 12.23
N ARG A 157 10.64 -1.48 13.17
CA ARG A 157 10.10 -1.50 14.55
C ARG A 157 9.16 -0.33 14.70
N HIS A 158 7.94 -0.60 15.07
CA HIS A 158 6.94 0.42 15.40
C HIS A 158 6.15 0.00 16.63
N ARG A 159 5.48 0.95 17.26
CA ARG A 159 4.54 0.65 18.34
C ARG A 159 3.27 0.10 17.72
N TYR A 160 2.81 -1.02 18.23
CA TYR A 160 1.57 -1.65 17.79
C TYR A 160 0.62 -1.77 19.00
N PRO A 161 -0.68 -1.51 18.86
CA PRO A 161 -1.63 -1.66 19.94
C PRO A 161 -1.84 -3.16 20.23
N TYR A 162 -1.84 -3.49 21.52
CA TYR A 162 -2.15 -4.82 22.02
C TYR A 162 -3.31 -4.73 22.99
N ASP A 163 -4.20 -5.71 22.96
CA ASP A 163 -5.22 -5.88 23.98
C ASP A 163 -4.53 -6.22 25.31
N TRP A 164 -4.79 -5.41 26.33
CA TRP A 164 -4.16 -5.57 27.64
C TRP A 164 -4.61 -6.82 28.39
N LYS A 165 -5.74 -7.43 28.03
CA LYS A 165 -6.27 -8.65 28.68
C LYS A 165 -5.73 -9.90 28.02
N THR A 166 -5.70 -9.93 26.70
CA THR A 166 -5.30 -11.14 25.94
C THR A 166 -3.82 -11.13 25.58
N GLY A 167 -3.19 -9.95 25.49
CA GLY A 167 -1.82 -9.80 25.01
C GLY A 167 -1.71 -9.95 23.48
N GLU A 168 -2.84 -9.99 22.77
CA GLU A 168 -2.89 -10.14 21.31
C GLU A 168 -2.89 -8.78 20.60
N PRO A 169 -2.35 -8.71 19.38
CA PRO A 169 -2.38 -7.47 18.59
C PRO A 169 -3.82 -7.10 18.22
N VAL A 170 -4.12 -5.80 18.29
CA VAL A 170 -5.45 -5.27 17.92
C VAL A 170 -5.47 -4.97 16.42
N ILE A 171 -6.39 -5.58 15.70
CA ILE A 171 -6.64 -5.32 14.28
C ILE A 171 -7.80 -4.34 14.18
N THR A 172 -7.61 -3.24 13.43
CA THR A 172 -8.69 -2.31 13.09
C THR A 172 -9.44 -2.83 11.86
N LEU A 173 -10.76 -2.94 11.98
CA LEU A 173 -11.66 -3.37 10.91
C LEU A 173 -12.67 -2.26 10.59
#